data_10c62aab0dcad9048b5bc28f9ce7984f
#
_entry.id   10c62aab0dcad9048b5bc28f9ce7984f
#
_cell.length_a   1.000
_cell.length_b   1.000
_cell.length_c   1.000
_cell.angle_alpha   90.00
_cell.angle_beta   90.00
_cell.angle_gamma   90.00
#
_symmetry.space_group_name_H-M   'P 1'
#
loop_
_entity.id
_entity.type
_entity.pdbx_description
1 polymer ?
#
loop_
_entity_poly.entity_id
_entity_poly.type
_entity_poly.pdbx_seq_one_letter_code
_entity_poly.pdbx_strand_id
1 'polypeptide(L)'
;MDILPFRSADATAPAEPDQPNLASLDALRGVAVLGVVLLHSCVPYLRHPMPGLTWAVIDTPNTAIDLLFWWIELFIMPLFLVLAGFFAWRTLQRRGPKKLIGTRARRLLIPLLFGMIFVLPLCVFCWVGSWVAEDLVSPVKLKSLKFNGGIASNLWGLSHLWFLQYLFLYVVGLAIFSVAKKRYPSIKRFQPSLKTSIALTLAAAAGILCIEPQVVWGFQHSFFPVPSKWLYSGLFFTFGLMLAIHDGNLRWVREQATRMLFPAAITSIVALLLGRWQLQQWELSPSIVNQAGNPLATVLLATATASGALLTTLSMIGFAVKSINRVPTAIRYLAAASFWIYIVHHPMIGLTQLDLKLLFPNISPLLKVTVSFTAACSLSLLSYESFVRKTALGRLLGFQWNLPAASLGDSASEHVQSIKMADQMPHASSSPTETRRAA
;
A
#
# COMPACT_ATOMS: atom_id res chain seq x y z
N MET A 1 -25.60 14.58 10.13
CA MET A 1 -24.41 13.71 10.34
C MET A 1 -23.80 13.44 8.97
N ASP A 2 -23.32 14.53 8.35
CA ASP A 2 -23.02 14.57 6.91
C ASP A 2 -21.64 14.00 6.64
N ILE A 3 -21.66 12.78 6.17
CA ILE A 3 -20.54 12.15 5.49
C ILE A 3 -20.63 12.68 4.07
N LEU A 4 -19.74 13.64 3.72
CA LEU A 4 -19.65 14.08 2.34
C LEU A 4 -19.48 12.83 1.47
N PRO A 5 -20.39 12.59 0.51
CA PRO A 5 -20.18 11.58 -0.50
C PRO A 5 -18.88 11.92 -1.22
N PHE A 6 -18.16 10.92 -1.63
CA PHE A 6 -17.21 11.03 -2.72
C PHE A 6 -18.01 11.72 -3.84
N ARG A 7 -17.82 13.02 -3.99
CA ARG A 7 -18.42 13.74 -5.12
C ARG A 7 -17.91 13.00 -6.34
N SER A 8 -18.78 12.26 -6.98
CA SER A 8 -18.57 11.82 -8.34
C SER A 8 -18.18 13.10 -9.09
N ALA A 9 -16.93 13.22 -9.50
CA ALA A 9 -16.60 14.20 -10.51
C ALA A 9 -17.52 13.85 -11.68
N ASP A 10 -18.41 14.76 -11.99
CA ASP A 10 -19.25 14.65 -13.18
C ASP A 10 -18.34 14.28 -14.34
N ALA A 11 -18.60 13.17 -14.97
CA ALA A 11 -17.77 12.61 -16.05
C ALA A 11 -17.77 13.52 -17.30
N THR A 12 -18.44 14.65 -17.24
CA THR A 12 -18.66 15.60 -18.35
C THR A 12 -18.11 17.00 -18.12
N ALA A 13 -17.71 17.37 -16.89
CA ALA A 13 -17.01 18.64 -16.70
C ALA A 13 -15.54 18.49 -17.15
N PRO A 14 -15.02 19.38 -18.04
CA PRO A 14 -13.59 19.41 -18.32
C PRO A 14 -12.87 19.61 -16.99
N ALA A 15 -11.95 18.69 -16.68
CA ALA A 15 -11.15 18.77 -15.46
C ALA A 15 -10.47 20.14 -15.44
N GLU A 16 -10.73 20.93 -14.38
CA GLU A 16 -9.94 22.14 -14.14
C GLU A 16 -8.45 21.73 -14.20
N PRO A 17 -7.63 22.41 -15.00
CA PRO A 17 -6.28 21.92 -15.35
C PRO A 17 -5.32 21.82 -14.14
N ASP A 18 -5.73 22.23 -12.94
CA ASP A 18 -4.86 22.31 -11.76
C ASP A 18 -5.24 21.37 -10.59
N GLN A 19 -6.25 20.51 -10.72
CA GLN A 19 -6.53 19.55 -9.63
C GLN A 19 -5.80 18.23 -9.83
N PRO A 20 -5.11 17.69 -8.79
CA PRO A 20 -4.45 16.40 -8.92
C PRO A 20 -5.48 15.31 -9.16
N ASN A 21 -5.20 14.44 -10.11
CA ASN A 21 -6.03 13.26 -10.35
C ASN A 21 -5.86 12.26 -9.18
N LEU A 22 -6.60 12.49 -8.09
CA LEU A 22 -6.55 11.64 -6.89
C LEU A 22 -7.01 10.20 -7.19
N ALA A 23 -7.83 10.01 -8.22
CA ALA A 23 -8.26 8.68 -8.63
C ALA A 23 -7.10 7.85 -9.17
N SER A 24 -6.08 8.46 -9.80
CA SER A 24 -4.88 7.76 -10.23
C SER A 24 -4.03 7.25 -9.05
N LEU A 25 -3.97 7.99 -7.94
CA LEU A 25 -3.28 7.55 -6.72
C LEU A 25 -4.04 6.42 -6.01
N ASP A 26 -5.38 6.46 -6.01
CA ASP A 26 -6.18 5.35 -5.49
C ASP A 26 -6.03 4.10 -6.36
N ALA A 27 -5.95 4.26 -7.68
CA ALA A 27 -5.65 3.17 -8.60
C ALA A 27 -4.25 2.58 -8.35
N LEU A 28 -3.23 3.44 -8.19
CA LEU A 28 -1.88 3.02 -7.85
C LEU A 28 -1.84 2.22 -6.56
N ARG A 29 -2.54 2.68 -5.51
CA ARG A 29 -2.65 1.96 -4.24
C ARG A 29 -3.29 0.58 -4.42
N GLY A 30 -4.35 0.50 -5.24
CA GLY A 30 -5.02 -0.77 -5.56
C GLY A 30 -4.08 -1.76 -6.24
N VAL A 31 -3.34 -1.29 -7.25
CA VAL A 31 -2.34 -2.12 -7.96
C VAL A 31 -1.16 -2.48 -7.05
N ALA A 32 -0.69 -1.56 -6.22
CA ALA A 32 0.42 -1.82 -5.31
C ALA A 32 0.13 -2.94 -4.29
N VAL A 33 -1.13 -3.12 -3.88
CA VAL A 33 -1.52 -4.26 -3.03
C VAL A 33 -1.32 -5.60 -3.73
N LEU A 34 -1.53 -5.68 -5.05
CA LEU A 34 -1.18 -6.88 -5.81
C LEU A 34 0.34 -7.15 -5.75
N GLY A 35 1.17 -6.09 -5.76
CA GLY A 35 2.61 -6.21 -5.52
C GLY A 35 2.92 -6.81 -4.14
N VAL A 36 2.17 -6.46 -3.08
CA VAL A 36 2.31 -7.07 -1.75
C VAL A 36 1.95 -8.55 -1.77
N VAL A 37 0.85 -8.94 -2.43
CA VAL A 37 0.46 -10.36 -2.56
C VAL A 37 1.50 -11.13 -3.35
N LEU A 38 2.01 -10.56 -4.45
CA LEU A 38 3.08 -11.16 -5.25
C LEU A 38 4.36 -11.35 -4.45
N LEU A 39 4.78 -10.33 -3.69
CA LEU A 39 5.94 -10.40 -2.80
C LEU A 39 5.83 -11.60 -1.85
N HIS A 40 4.71 -11.76 -1.15
CA HIS A 40 4.51 -12.87 -0.23
C HIS A 40 4.38 -14.22 -0.96
N SER A 41 3.90 -14.23 -2.20
CA SER A 41 3.89 -15.45 -3.03
C SER A 41 5.29 -15.92 -3.42
N CYS A 42 6.29 -15.03 -3.42
CA CYS A 42 7.68 -15.35 -3.72
C CYS A 42 8.43 -15.98 -2.53
N VAL A 43 7.97 -15.79 -1.28
CA VAL A 43 8.73 -16.13 -0.06
C VAL A 43 9.28 -17.58 -0.02
N PRO A 44 8.53 -18.64 -0.38
CA PRO A 44 9.04 -20.02 -0.32
C PRO A 44 10.22 -20.31 -1.24
N TYR A 45 10.41 -19.46 -2.26
CA TYR A 45 11.35 -19.71 -3.37
C TYR A 45 12.57 -18.79 -3.31
N LEU A 46 12.79 -18.13 -2.17
CA LEU A 46 13.94 -17.25 -1.99
C LEU A 46 15.23 -18.05 -1.97
N ARG A 47 16.23 -17.58 -2.70
CA ARG A 47 17.58 -18.12 -2.66
C ARG A 47 18.31 -17.67 -1.38
N HIS A 48 18.07 -16.44 -0.97
CA HIS A 48 18.56 -15.87 0.27
C HIS A 48 17.34 -15.49 1.14
N PRO A 49 16.93 -16.39 2.07
CA PRO A 49 15.80 -16.14 2.96
C PRO A 49 15.96 -14.84 3.72
N MET A 50 14.86 -14.12 3.90
CA MET A 50 14.86 -12.87 4.66
C MET A 50 15.11 -13.17 6.14
N PRO A 51 16.22 -12.67 6.75
CA PRO A 51 16.49 -12.88 8.17
C PRO A 51 15.32 -12.42 9.05
N GLY A 52 14.94 -13.22 10.02
CA GLY A 52 13.84 -12.91 10.95
C GLY A 52 12.45 -13.21 10.41
N LEU A 53 12.29 -13.60 9.14
CA LEU A 53 11.01 -14.00 8.57
C LEU A 53 10.74 -15.48 8.81
N THR A 54 9.60 -15.78 9.44
CA THR A 54 9.06 -17.13 9.57
C THR A 54 7.93 -17.31 8.57
N TRP A 55 7.96 -18.41 7.79
CA TRP A 55 6.98 -18.69 6.76
C TRP A 55 6.45 -20.13 6.80
N ALA A 56 5.25 -20.33 6.22
CA ALA A 56 4.57 -21.64 6.25
C ALA A 56 5.33 -22.74 5.51
N VAL A 57 5.91 -22.41 4.38
CA VAL A 57 6.50 -23.37 3.43
C VAL A 57 7.86 -22.88 2.96
N ILE A 58 8.82 -23.79 2.81
CA ILE A 58 10.09 -23.57 2.10
C ILE A 58 10.10 -24.54 0.93
N ASP A 59 10.39 -24.06 -0.27
CA ASP A 59 10.40 -24.86 -1.50
C ASP A 59 11.68 -24.59 -2.31
N THR A 60 11.74 -25.06 -3.54
CA THR A 60 12.92 -25.00 -4.41
C THR A 60 13.30 -23.54 -4.74
N PRO A 61 14.51 -23.07 -4.38
CA PRO A 61 14.92 -21.70 -4.61
C PRO A 61 15.01 -21.33 -6.08
N ASN A 62 14.65 -20.09 -6.43
CA ASN A 62 14.77 -19.57 -7.79
C ASN A 62 15.32 -18.13 -7.79
N THR A 63 16.39 -17.90 -8.55
CA THR A 63 17.08 -16.60 -8.59
C THR A 63 16.21 -15.47 -9.15
N ALA A 64 15.38 -15.73 -10.15
CA ALA A 64 14.51 -14.69 -10.72
C ALA A 64 13.42 -14.27 -9.75
N ILE A 65 12.86 -15.23 -9.00
CA ILE A 65 11.87 -14.97 -7.94
C ILE A 65 12.51 -14.21 -6.79
N ASP A 66 13.72 -14.58 -6.39
CA ASP A 66 14.49 -13.90 -5.35
C ASP A 66 14.77 -12.43 -5.71
N LEU A 67 15.20 -12.17 -6.94
CA LEU A 67 15.39 -10.79 -7.43
C LEU A 67 14.09 -10.00 -7.47
N LEU A 68 12.99 -10.60 -7.91
CA LEU A 68 11.68 -9.98 -7.96
C LEU A 68 11.19 -9.61 -6.54
N PHE A 69 11.33 -10.54 -5.59
CA PHE A 69 10.97 -10.32 -4.19
C PHE A 69 11.70 -9.10 -3.62
N TRP A 70 13.04 -9.11 -3.68
CA TRP A 70 13.86 -8.05 -3.12
C TRP A 70 13.66 -6.70 -3.83
N TRP A 71 13.40 -6.73 -5.14
CA TRP A 71 13.05 -5.50 -5.86
C TRP A 71 11.74 -4.90 -5.36
N ILE A 72 10.67 -5.71 -5.19
CA ILE A 72 9.39 -5.23 -4.66
C ILE A 72 9.57 -4.73 -3.22
N GLU A 73 10.32 -5.45 -2.38
CA GLU A 73 10.56 -5.10 -0.98
C GLU A 73 11.19 -3.71 -0.84
N LEU A 74 12.11 -3.34 -1.73
CA LEU A 74 12.78 -2.03 -1.69
C LEU A 74 11.79 -0.85 -1.65
N PHE A 75 10.73 -0.88 -2.44
CA PHE A 75 9.90 0.32 -2.66
C PHE A 75 8.46 0.18 -2.18
N ILE A 76 7.95 -1.02 -1.94
CA ILE A 76 6.51 -1.21 -1.74
C ILE A 76 5.99 -0.52 -0.48
N MET A 77 6.70 -0.62 0.64
CA MET A 77 6.34 0.08 1.87
C MET A 77 6.60 1.59 1.80
N PRO A 78 7.76 2.09 1.30
CA PRO A 78 7.96 3.49 0.96
C PRO A 78 6.82 4.09 0.12
N LEU A 79 6.34 3.40 -0.91
CA LEU A 79 5.23 3.86 -1.75
C LEU A 79 3.94 4.08 -0.92
N PHE A 80 3.54 3.10 -0.12
CA PHE A 80 2.35 3.23 0.72
C PHE A 80 2.49 4.34 1.76
N LEU A 81 3.67 4.50 2.36
CA LEU A 81 3.94 5.51 3.38
C LEU A 81 3.92 6.93 2.80
N VAL A 82 4.53 7.15 1.63
CA VAL A 82 4.49 8.44 0.92
C VAL A 82 3.05 8.80 0.56
N LEU A 83 2.29 7.87 -0.01
CA LEU A 83 0.87 8.09 -0.31
C LEU A 83 0.06 8.39 0.95
N ALA A 84 0.29 7.64 2.03
CA ALA A 84 -0.40 7.85 3.31
C ALA A 84 -0.10 9.23 3.91
N GLY A 85 1.15 9.67 3.90
CA GLY A 85 1.56 11.00 4.34
C GLY A 85 0.91 12.11 3.50
N PHE A 86 0.95 11.97 2.18
CA PHE A 86 0.30 12.89 1.24
C PHE A 86 -1.19 13.09 1.56
N PHE A 87 -1.93 11.99 1.71
CA PHE A 87 -3.36 12.05 2.03
C PHE A 87 -3.63 12.48 3.48
N ALA A 88 -2.75 12.15 4.43
CA ALA A 88 -2.89 12.59 5.82
C ALA A 88 -2.81 14.12 5.92
N TRP A 89 -1.85 14.74 5.23
CA TRP A 89 -1.73 16.20 5.17
C TRP A 89 -2.98 16.84 4.59
N ARG A 90 -3.45 16.39 3.43
CA ARG A 90 -4.67 16.93 2.80
C ARG A 90 -5.90 16.79 3.71
N THR A 91 -6.01 15.68 4.42
CA THR A 91 -7.11 15.45 5.38
C THR A 91 -6.98 16.41 6.58
N LEU A 92 -5.77 16.59 7.11
CA LEU A 92 -5.50 17.51 8.21
C LEU A 92 -5.89 18.94 7.85
N GLN A 93 -5.49 19.41 6.66
CA GLN A 93 -5.81 20.77 6.20
C GLN A 93 -7.32 20.99 6.01
N ARG A 94 -8.02 20.01 5.46
CA ARG A 94 -9.46 20.14 5.16
C ARG A 94 -10.36 19.91 6.36
N ARG A 95 -10.00 19.00 7.29
CA ARG A 95 -10.90 18.50 8.33
C ARG A 95 -10.39 18.68 9.76
N GLY A 96 -9.16 19.14 9.93
CA GLY A 96 -8.50 19.33 11.21
C GLY A 96 -8.06 18.04 11.91
N PRO A 97 -7.31 18.17 13.04
CA PRO A 97 -6.64 17.05 13.71
C PRO A 97 -7.62 16.06 14.35
N LYS A 98 -8.70 16.52 15.01
CA LYS A 98 -9.67 15.63 15.67
C LYS A 98 -10.35 14.68 14.66
N LYS A 99 -10.78 15.22 13.52
CA LYS A 99 -11.44 14.43 12.48
C LYS A 99 -10.46 13.53 11.73
N LEU A 100 -9.19 13.94 11.60
CA LEU A 100 -8.12 13.11 11.08
C LEU A 100 -7.92 11.87 11.95
N ILE A 101 -7.71 12.04 13.28
CA ILE A 101 -7.53 10.91 14.20
C ILE A 101 -8.76 9.99 14.19
N GLY A 102 -9.96 10.52 14.36
CA GLY A 102 -11.18 9.72 14.46
C GLY A 102 -11.44 8.87 13.21
N THR A 103 -11.23 9.46 12.01
CA THR A 103 -11.41 8.69 10.76
C THR A 103 -10.32 7.64 10.57
N ARG A 104 -9.08 7.93 10.97
CA ARG A 104 -7.98 6.96 10.84
C ARG A 104 -8.02 5.89 11.93
N ALA A 105 -8.42 6.21 13.15
CA ALA A 105 -8.64 5.21 14.20
C ALA A 105 -9.64 4.15 13.73
N ARG A 106 -10.80 4.56 13.24
CA ARG A 106 -11.80 3.62 12.73
C ARG A 106 -11.29 2.77 11.55
N ARG A 107 -10.52 3.37 10.63
CA ARG A 107 -10.05 2.67 9.42
C ARG A 107 -8.77 1.88 9.59
N LEU A 108 -8.04 2.05 10.69
CA LEU A 108 -6.77 1.37 10.94
C LEU A 108 -6.84 0.47 12.18
N LEU A 109 -7.37 0.99 13.32
CA LEU A 109 -7.38 0.21 14.57
C LEU A 109 -8.45 -0.88 14.57
N ILE A 110 -9.66 -0.64 14.05
CA ILE A 110 -10.69 -1.69 14.01
C ILE A 110 -10.24 -2.85 13.12
N PRO A 111 -9.73 -2.62 11.87
CA PRO A 111 -9.16 -3.69 11.07
C PRO A 111 -7.90 -4.32 11.67
N LEU A 112 -7.07 -3.57 12.39
CA LEU A 112 -5.91 -4.13 13.13
C LEU A 112 -6.39 -5.12 14.19
N LEU A 113 -7.36 -4.73 15.03
CA LEU A 113 -7.94 -5.61 16.05
C LEU A 113 -8.60 -6.85 15.43
N PHE A 114 -9.38 -6.66 14.36
CA PHE A 114 -9.94 -7.78 13.60
C PHE A 114 -8.84 -8.73 13.09
N GLY A 115 -7.79 -8.17 12.50
CA GLY A 115 -6.65 -8.96 12.02
C GLY A 115 -5.93 -9.70 13.14
N MET A 116 -5.73 -9.06 14.29
CA MET A 116 -5.10 -9.69 15.46
C MET A 116 -5.94 -10.83 16.04
N ILE A 117 -7.26 -10.69 16.07
CA ILE A 117 -8.16 -11.68 16.68
C ILE A 117 -8.46 -12.86 15.74
N PHE A 118 -8.58 -12.60 14.44
CA PHE A 118 -9.03 -13.61 13.48
C PHE A 118 -7.95 -14.03 12.48
N VAL A 119 -7.21 -13.08 11.91
CA VAL A 119 -6.28 -13.38 10.81
C VAL A 119 -4.95 -13.90 11.32
N LEU A 120 -4.36 -13.29 12.35
CA LEU A 120 -3.09 -13.78 12.91
C LEU A 120 -3.19 -15.18 13.49
N PRO A 121 -4.20 -15.54 14.31
CA PRO A 121 -4.37 -16.94 14.74
C PRO A 121 -4.51 -17.90 13.57
N LEU A 122 -5.27 -17.53 12.54
CA LEU A 122 -5.41 -18.35 11.33
C LEU A 122 -4.06 -18.51 10.62
N CYS A 123 -3.25 -17.46 10.49
CA CYS A 123 -1.90 -17.56 9.95
C CYS A 123 -1.02 -18.53 10.77
N VAL A 124 -1.02 -18.38 12.11
CA VAL A 124 -0.24 -19.27 12.99
C VAL A 124 -0.65 -20.73 12.80
N PHE A 125 -1.96 -21.01 12.78
CA PHE A 125 -2.43 -22.38 12.53
C PHE A 125 -2.05 -22.89 11.14
N CYS A 126 -2.13 -22.07 10.09
CA CYS A 126 -1.68 -22.43 8.76
C CYS A 126 -0.17 -22.75 8.75
N TRP A 127 0.67 -21.93 9.41
CA TRP A 127 2.12 -22.15 9.49
C TRP A 127 2.44 -23.47 10.21
N VAL A 128 1.90 -23.62 11.42
CA VAL A 128 2.16 -24.82 12.23
C VAL A 128 1.56 -26.07 11.54
N GLY A 129 0.40 -25.95 10.93
CA GLY A 129 -0.21 -27.03 10.14
C GLY A 129 0.64 -27.45 8.95
N SER A 130 1.25 -26.49 8.25
CA SER A 130 2.19 -26.75 7.16
C SER A 130 3.44 -27.49 7.66
N TRP A 131 4.02 -27.04 8.76
CA TRP A 131 5.20 -27.70 9.35
C TRP A 131 4.91 -29.11 9.87
N VAL A 132 3.69 -29.36 10.36
CA VAL A 132 3.24 -30.71 10.73
C VAL A 132 3.05 -31.58 9.49
N ALA A 133 2.45 -31.06 8.43
CA ALA A 133 2.26 -31.78 7.17
C ALA A 133 3.58 -32.13 6.47
N GLU A 134 4.64 -31.38 6.73
CA GLU A 134 6.01 -31.61 6.24
C GLU A 134 6.88 -32.39 7.22
N ASP A 135 6.32 -32.93 8.31
CA ASP A 135 7.04 -33.64 9.39
C ASP A 135 8.16 -32.80 10.07
N LEU A 136 8.13 -31.48 9.94
CA LEU A 136 9.12 -30.60 10.55
C LEU A 136 8.89 -30.39 12.05
N VAL A 137 7.64 -30.54 12.51
CA VAL A 137 7.25 -30.45 13.92
C VAL A 137 6.19 -31.48 14.27
N SER A 138 6.18 -31.93 15.53
CA SER A 138 5.18 -32.91 16.01
C SER A 138 3.75 -32.33 15.96
N PRO A 139 2.73 -33.14 15.63
CA PRO A 139 1.30 -32.76 15.65
C PRO A 139 0.81 -32.16 16.98
N VAL A 140 1.44 -32.49 18.11
CA VAL A 140 1.17 -31.89 19.43
C VAL A 140 1.31 -30.36 19.41
N LYS A 141 2.15 -29.81 18.51
CA LYS A 141 2.37 -28.37 18.38
C LYS A 141 1.14 -27.61 17.91
N LEU A 142 0.21 -28.25 17.18
CA LEU A 142 -1.09 -27.66 16.83
C LEU A 142 -1.94 -27.29 18.07
N LYS A 143 -1.75 -28.04 19.17
CA LYS A 143 -2.47 -27.79 20.43
C LYS A 143 -1.67 -26.86 21.38
N SER A 144 -0.37 -27.05 21.49
CA SER A 144 0.44 -26.35 22.47
C SER A 144 0.97 -25.00 21.98
N LEU A 145 1.28 -24.85 20.68
CA LEU A 145 1.92 -23.68 20.06
C LEU A 145 3.19 -23.20 20.80
N LYS A 146 3.83 -24.10 21.57
CA LYS A 146 5.06 -23.83 22.33
C LYS A 146 6.26 -24.30 21.53
N PHE A 147 7.15 -23.39 21.20
CA PHE A 147 8.36 -23.66 20.43
C PHE A 147 9.58 -23.08 21.17
N ASN A 148 10.69 -23.79 21.10
CA ASN A 148 11.96 -23.42 21.72
C ASN A 148 12.99 -23.07 20.64
N GLY A 149 12.69 -22.09 19.80
CA GLY A 149 13.55 -21.66 18.70
C GLY A 149 13.36 -22.44 17.41
N GLY A 150 14.35 -22.46 16.55
CA GLY A 150 14.33 -23.17 15.27
C GLY A 150 13.37 -22.52 14.25
N ILE A 151 12.64 -23.34 13.50
CA ILE A 151 11.76 -22.95 12.42
C ILE A 151 10.66 -21.96 12.85
N ALA A 152 10.26 -21.98 14.13
CA ALA A 152 9.23 -21.12 14.70
C ALA A 152 9.79 -19.92 15.47
N SER A 153 11.07 -19.64 15.37
CA SER A 153 11.69 -18.48 16.01
C SER A 153 10.94 -17.21 15.69
N ASN A 154 10.56 -16.44 15.43
CA ASN A 154 9.78 -15.24 15.08
C ASN A 154 8.30 -15.53 14.67
N LEU A 155 7.66 -16.52 15.30
CA LEU A 155 6.25 -16.83 15.03
C LEU A 155 5.31 -15.75 15.58
N TRP A 156 5.67 -15.11 16.70
CA TRP A 156 4.82 -14.20 17.44
C TRP A 156 5.11 -12.73 17.13
N GLY A 157 4.09 -11.99 16.73
CA GLY A 157 4.16 -10.57 16.41
C GLY A 157 2.99 -10.15 15.53
N LEU A 158 3.00 -8.92 15.01
CA LEU A 158 1.94 -8.40 14.14
C LEU A 158 2.00 -8.91 12.70
N SER A 159 3.04 -9.66 12.34
CA SER A 159 3.24 -10.11 10.96
C SER A 159 3.10 -8.95 9.96
N HIS A 160 2.36 -9.12 8.86
CA HIS A 160 2.10 -8.07 7.89
C HIS A 160 1.26 -6.90 8.44
N LEU A 161 0.52 -7.06 9.54
CA LEU A 161 -0.35 -6.02 10.10
C LEU A 161 0.41 -4.87 10.78
N TRP A 162 1.75 -4.98 10.98
CA TRP A 162 2.57 -3.93 11.59
C TRP A 162 2.37 -2.55 10.94
N PHE A 163 2.13 -2.51 9.64
CA PHE A 163 1.95 -1.29 8.88
C PHE A 163 0.74 -0.45 9.36
N LEU A 164 -0.37 -1.09 9.75
CA LEU A 164 -1.55 -0.39 10.28
C LEU A 164 -1.23 0.33 11.60
N GLN A 165 -0.47 -0.34 12.48
CA GLN A 165 -0.04 0.24 13.74
C GLN A 165 0.86 1.46 13.52
N TYR A 166 1.90 1.31 12.69
CA TYR A 166 2.84 2.39 12.39
C TYR A 166 2.15 3.59 11.76
N LEU A 167 1.29 3.33 10.79
CA LEU A 167 0.54 4.37 10.11
C LEU A 167 -0.38 5.14 11.07
N PHE A 168 -1.03 4.45 12.00
CA PHE A 168 -1.84 5.11 13.03
C PHE A 168 -0.99 6.00 13.94
N LEU A 169 0.17 5.52 14.39
CA LEU A 169 1.08 6.28 15.23
C LEU A 169 1.60 7.54 14.53
N TYR A 170 1.94 7.47 13.24
CA TYR A 170 2.34 8.66 12.46
C TYR A 170 1.22 9.67 12.35
N VAL A 171 0.00 9.23 12.15
CA VAL A 171 -1.18 10.12 12.10
C VAL A 171 -1.42 10.80 13.45
N VAL A 172 -1.26 10.06 14.55
CA VAL A 172 -1.34 10.63 15.91
C VAL A 172 -0.24 11.67 16.13
N GLY A 173 1.01 11.35 15.79
CA GLY A 173 2.14 12.28 15.85
C GLY A 173 1.90 13.56 15.05
N LEU A 174 1.40 13.43 13.82
CA LEU A 174 1.04 14.58 12.97
C LEU A 174 -0.06 15.44 13.60
N ALA A 175 -1.08 14.83 14.19
CA ALA A 175 -2.18 15.54 14.82
C ALA A 175 -1.71 16.26 16.10
N ILE A 176 -0.89 15.61 16.94
CA ILE A 176 -0.28 16.22 18.13
C ILE A 176 0.57 17.42 17.72
N PHE A 177 1.45 17.25 16.72
CA PHE A 177 2.26 18.36 16.21
C PHE A 177 1.41 19.52 15.72
N SER A 178 0.31 19.25 15.02
CA SER A 178 -0.62 20.29 14.54
C SER A 178 -1.29 21.05 15.68
N VAL A 179 -1.67 20.37 16.77
CA VAL A 179 -2.27 21.00 17.97
C VAL A 179 -1.21 21.80 18.72
N ALA A 180 -0.03 21.21 18.96
CA ALA A 180 1.07 21.88 19.64
C ALA A 180 1.48 23.18 18.94
N LYS A 181 1.56 23.16 17.62
CA LYS A 181 1.85 24.35 16.81
C LYS A 181 0.81 25.46 16.95
N LYS A 182 -0.47 25.10 17.06
CA LYS A 182 -1.54 26.10 17.31
C LYS A 182 -1.42 26.71 18.70
N ARG A 183 -1.04 25.91 19.70
CA ARG A 183 -0.88 26.34 21.09
C ARG A 183 0.39 27.16 21.31
N TYR A 184 1.45 26.85 20.58
CA TYR A 184 2.77 27.48 20.70
C TYR A 184 3.22 28.03 19.33
N PRO A 185 2.78 29.23 18.93
CA PRO A 185 3.11 29.82 17.64
C PRO A 185 4.61 30.07 17.42
N SER A 186 5.38 30.14 18.51
CA SER A 186 6.85 30.28 18.52
C SER A 186 7.57 29.06 17.93
N ILE A 187 6.91 27.90 17.85
CA ILE A 187 7.46 26.72 17.16
C ILE A 187 7.60 27.06 15.68
N LYS A 188 8.84 27.38 15.28
CA LYS A 188 9.15 27.65 13.86
C LYS A 188 8.81 26.43 13.02
N ARG A 189 8.11 26.67 11.92
CA ARG A 189 7.80 25.60 10.96
C ARG A 189 9.05 25.38 10.12
N PHE A 190 9.78 24.30 10.39
CA PHE A 190 10.81 23.84 9.48
C PHE A 190 10.11 23.31 8.21
N GLN A 191 10.21 24.05 7.13
CA GLN A 191 9.64 23.69 5.82
C GLN A 191 10.77 23.71 4.80
N PRO A 192 11.57 22.64 4.75
CA PRO A 192 12.62 22.53 3.76
C PRO A 192 11.99 22.49 2.36
N SER A 193 12.67 23.01 1.35
CA SER A 193 12.24 22.89 -0.04
C SER A 193 12.05 21.40 -0.43
N LEU A 194 11.34 21.12 -1.51
CA LEU A 194 11.16 19.72 -1.96
C LEU A 194 12.51 19.04 -2.23
N LYS A 195 13.47 19.74 -2.85
CA LYS A 195 14.82 19.21 -3.07
C LYS A 195 15.53 18.91 -1.76
N THR A 196 15.45 19.82 -0.79
CA THR A 196 16.02 19.60 0.54
C THR A 196 15.33 18.44 1.27
N SER A 197 14.01 18.30 1.12
CA SER A 197 13.24 17.18 1.69
C SER A 197 13.69 15.84 1.11
N ILE A 198 13.94 15.77 -0.20
CA ILE A 198 14.51 14.59 -0.85
C ILE A 198 15.90 14.26 -0.25
N ALA A 199 16.79 15.24 -0.21
CA ALA A 199 18.16 15.05 0.30
C ALA A 199 18.16 14.61 1.77
N LEU A 200 17.35 15.23 2.63
CA LEU A 200 17.23 14.86 4.05
C LEU A 200 16.65 13.45 4.22
N THR A 201 15.63 13.10 3.44
CA THR A 201 15.04 11.75 3.49
C THR A 201 16.07 10.69 3.08
N LEU A 202 16.82 10.93 2.00
CA LEU A 202 17.87 10.02 1.55
C LEU A 202 19.00 9.89 2.58
N ALA A 203 19.51 11.01 3.08
CA ALA A 203 20.59 10.99 4.06
C ALA A 203 20.18 10.30 5.38
N ALA A 204 19.00 10.61 5.90
CA ALA A 204 18.51 10.00 7.13
C ALA A 204 18.17 8.51 6.94
N ALA A 205 17.56 8.14 5.81
CA ALA A 205 17.27 6.73 5.50
C ALA A 205 18.55 5.91 5.34
N ALA A 206 19.54 6.43 4.60
CA ALA A 206 20.84 5.79 4.48
C ALA A 206 21.57 5.70 5.83
N GLY A 207 21.51 6.76 6.65
CA GLY A 207 22.10 6.74 8.00
C GLY A 207 21.49 5.65 8.89
N ILE A 208 20.16 5.47 8.87
CA ILE A 208 19.51 4.37 9.62
C ILE A 208 19.95 3.02 9.07
N LEU A 209 20.02 2.84 7.75
CA LEU A 209 20.42 1.57 7.12
C LEU A 209 21.91 1.25 7.30
N CYS A 210 22.77 2.24 7.52
CA CYS A 210 24.16 2.01 7.90
C CYS A 210 24.28 1.39 9.29
N ILE A 211 23.36 1.75 10.21
CA ILE A 211 23.35 1.26 11.59
C ILE A 211 22.60 -0.08 11.67
N GLU A 212 21.46 -0.17 10.98
CA GLU A 212 20.51 -1.28 11.07
C GLU A 212 20.00 -1.69 9.67
N PRO A 213 20.83 -2.38 8.86
CA PRO A 213 20.44 -2.77 7.49
C PRO A 213 19.25 -3.74 7.47
N GLN A 214 19.00 -4.48 8.57
CA GLN A 214 17.85 -5.40 8.72
C GLN A 214 16.48 -4.69 8.65
N VAL A 215 16.43 -3.37 8.72
CA VAL A 215 15.18 -2.62 8.52
C VAL A 215 14.55 -2.89 7.16
N VAL A 216 15.37 -3.11 6.12
CA VAL A 216 14.94 -3.48 4.76
C VAL A 216 15.38 -4.91 4.41
N TRP A 217 16.62 -5.29 4.73
CA TRP A 217 17.22 -6.57 4.38
C TRP A 217 16.93 -7.68 5.40
N GLY A 218 15.97 -7.48 6.29
CA GLY A 218 15.48 -8.43 7.28
C GLY A 218 14.04 -8.15 7.66
N PHE A 219 13.44 -9.03 8.46
CA PHE A 219 12.10 -8.86 8.97
C PHE A 219 12.12 -8.73 10.50
N GLN A 220 11.81 -7.53 10.96
CA GLN A 220 11.71 -7.23 12.38
C GLN A 220 10.26 -7.50 12.84
N HIS A 221 10.03 -8.66 13.44
CA HIS A 221 8.73 -9.15 13.84
C HIS A 221 8.48 -8.89 15.33
N SER A 222 7.52 -8.00 15.65
CA SER A 222 7.18 -7.63 17.03
C SER A 222 5.74 -7.16 17.15
N PHE A 223 5.17 -7.24 18.35
CA PHE A 223 3.89 -6.60 18.68
C PHE A 223 4.03 -5.08 18.93
N PHE A 224 5.22 -4.63 19.28
CA PHE A 224 5.52 -3.21 19.49
C PHE A 224 6.36 -2.66 18.35
N PRO A 225 6.25 -1.36 18.07
CA PRO A 225 7.08 -0.74 17.04
C PRO A 225 8.57 -0.90 17.33
N VAL A 226 9.30 -1.43 16.36
CA VAL A 226 10.77 -1.49 16.41
C VAL A 226 11.30 -0.10 16.05
N PRO A 227 12.12 0.54 16.91
CA PRO A 227 12.50 1.95 16.74
C PRO A 227 13.16 2.25 15.39
N SER A 228 14.11 1.44 14.94
CA SER A 228 14.81 1.61 13.66
C SER A 228 13.85 1.55 12.48
N LYS A 229 12.98 0.54 12.44
CA LYS A 229 11.96 0.36 11.40
C LYS A 229 10.91 1.47 11.46
N TRP A 230 10.52 1.89 12.67
CA TRP A 230 9.55 2.97 12.84
C TRP A 230 10.12 4.31 12.36
N LEU A 231 11.38 4.63 12.69
CA LEU A 231 12.04 5.84 12.22
C LEU A 231 12.20 5.83 10.69
N TYR A 232 12.74 4.75 10.13
CA TYR A 232 12.91 4.60 8.69
C TYR A 232 11.60 4.78 7.93
N SER A 233 10.56 4.07 8.34
CA SER A 233 9.22 4.17 7.74
C SER A 233 8.62 5.57 7.91
N GLY A 234 8.84 6.21 9.05
CA GLY A 234 8.40 7.57 9.37
C GLY A 234 9.02 8.64 8.46
N LEU A 235 10.24 8.43 7.95
CA LEU A 235 10.85 9.33 6.97
C LEU A 235 10.04 9.39 5.68
N PHE A 236 9.59 8.27 5.14
CA PHE A 236 8.77 8.22 3.93
C PHE A 236 7.37 8.80 4.15
N PHE A 237 6.77 8.54 5.31
CA PHE A 237 5.51 9.20 5.68
C PHE A 237 5.67 10.71 5.75
N THR A 238 6.73 11.21 6.40
CA THR A 238 7.04 12.65 6.52
C THR A 238 7.36 13.25 5.15
N PHE A 239 8.09 12.52 4.31
CA PHE A 239 8.32 12.94 2.94
C PHE A 239 7.00 13.10 2.16
N GLY A 240 6.05 12.19 2.34
CA GLY A 240 4.69 12.32 1.78
C GLY A 240 3.96 13.58 2.23
N LEU A 241 4.13 14.01 3.50
CA LEU A 241 3.64 15.31 3.98
C LEU A 241 4.30 16.47 3.23
N MET A 242 5.64 16.45 3.09
CA MET A 242 6.38 17.50 2.39
C MET A 242 6.00 17.56 0.91
N LEU A 243 5.79 16.41 0.28
CA LEU A 243 5.29 16.33 -1.09
C LEU A 243 3.92 17.01 -1.23
N ALA A 244 2.99 16.75 -0.30
CA ALA A 244 1.67 17.39 -0.31
C ALA A 244 1.73 18.90 -0.05
N ILE A 245 2.75 19.40 0.67
CA ILE A 245 2.96 20.82 0.94
C ILE A 245 3.53 21.54 -0.28
N HIS A 246 4.53 20.96 -0.93
CA HIS A 246 5.31 21.64 -1.98
C HIS A 246 4.83 21.33 -3.39
N ASP A 247 4.26 20.14 -3.61
CA ASP A 247 3.74 19.68 -4.90
C ASP A 247 2.36 19.03 -4.73
N GLY A 248 1.44 19.76 -4.09
CA GLY A 248 0.08 19.28 -3.80
C GLY A 248 -0.71 18.83 -5.04
N ASN A 249 -0.35 19.34 -6.22
CA ASN A 249 -0.92 18.97 -7.51
C ASN A 249 -0.12 17.88 -8.25
N LEU A 250 1.00 17.40 -7.65
CA LEU A 250 1.87 16.37 -8.21
C LEU A 250 2.44 16.72 -9.60
N ARG A 251 2.52 18.00 -9.93
CA ARG A 251 3.00 18.48 -11.22
C ARG A 251 4.48 18.16 -11.41
N TRP A 252 5.30 18.50 -10.42
CA TRP A 252 6.74 18.24 -10.47
C TRP A 252 7.03 16.73 -10.57
N VAL A 253 6.37 15.90 -9.75
CA VAL A 253 6.56 14.44 -9.78
C VAL A 253 6.15 13.88 -11.15
N ARG A 254 5.04 14.36 -11.73
CA ARG A 254 4.58 13.98 -13.08
C ARG A 254 5.60 14.34 -14.15
N GLU A 255 6.16 15.55 -14.10
CA GLU A 255 7.15 16.03 -15.07
C GLU A 255 8.48 15.27 -14.96
N GLN A 256 8.89 14.91 -13.74
CA GLN A 256 10.14 14.19 -13.51
C GLN A 256 10.03 12.66 -13.61
N ALA A 257 8.85 12.09 -13.76
CA ALA A 257 8.59 10.64 -13.72
C ALA A 257 9.54 9.82 -14.62
N THR A 258 9.68 10.24 -15.88
CA THR A 258 10.56 9.56 -16.85
C THR A 258 12.03 9.75 -16.55
N ARG A 259 12.44 10.93 -16.07
CA ARG A 259 13.83 11.23 -15.73
C ARG A 259 14.30 10.45 -14.51
N MET A 260 13.39 10.13 -13.59
CA MET A 260 13.70 9.36 -12.38
C MET A 260 13.82 7.86 -12.64
N LEU A 261 13.28 7.32 -13.75
CA LEU A 261 13.32 5.89 -14.05
C LEU A 261 14.73 5.32 -14.12
N PHE A 262 15.60 5.99 -14.86
CA PHE A 262 16.97 5.50 -15.07
C PHE A 262 17.77 5.46 -13.75
N PRO A 263 17.85 6.54 -12.96
CA PRO A 263 18.50 6.47 -11.66
C PRO A 263 17.80 5.52 -10.69
N ALA A 264 16.47 5.39 -10.71
CA ALA A 264 15.76 4.40 -9.91
C ALA A 264 16.15 2.97 -10.27
N ALA A 265 16.25 2.65 -11.55
CA ALA A 265 16.68 1.33 -12.03
C ALA A 265 18.12 1.03 -11.60
N ILE A 266 19.05 1.96 -11.83
CA ILE A 266 20.46 1.77 -11.47
C ILE A 266 20.60 1.56 -9.96
N THR A 267 20.01 2.45 -9.14
CA THR A 267 20.15 2.35 -7.69
C THR A 267 19.47 1.09 -7.14
N SER A 268 18.35 0.65 -7.72
CA SER A 268 17.72 -0.62 -7.36
C SER A 268 18.60 -1.82 -7.74
N ILE A 269 19.19 -1.83 -8.93
CA ILE A 269 20.11 -2.92 -9.35
C ILE A 269 21.31 -2.98 -8.42
N VAL A 270 21.95 -1.84 -8.13
CA VAL A 270 23.09 -1.78 -7.20
C VAL A 270 22.68 -2.27 -5.80
N ALA A 271 21.51 -1.83 -5.30
CA ALA A 271 21.00 -2.30 -4.02
C ALA A 271 20.78 -3.82 -4.01
N LEU A 272 20.18 -4.39 -5.07
CA LEU A 272 19.96 -5.83 -5.20
C LEU A 272 21.27 -6.62 -5.23
N LEU A 273 22.26 -6.18 -5.97
CA LEU A 273 23.54 -6.87 -6.05
C LEU A 273 24.30 -6.85 -4.72
N LEU A 274 24.38 -5.67 -4.08
CA LEU A 274 25.04 -5.51 -2.79
C LEU A 274 24.26 -6.17 -1.66
N GLY A 275 22.92 -6.07 -1.67
CA GLY A 275 22.07 -6.70 -0.66
C GLY A 275 22.15 -8.21 -0.69
N ARG A 276 22.12 -8.83 -1.86
CA ARG A 276 22.32 -10.28 -2.01
C ARG A 276 23.70 -10.73 -1.54
N TRP A 277 24.74 -9.97 -1.87
CA TRP A 277 26.07 -10.23 -1.33
C TRP A 277 26.08 -10.14 0.20
N GLN A 278 25.45 -9.12 0.79
CA GLN A 278 25.33 -8.98 2.25
C GLN A 278 24.56 -10.16 2.89
N LEU A 279 23.43 -10.56 2.31
CA LEU A 279 22.65 -11.70 2.78
C LEU A 279 23.49 -12.99 2.77
N GLN A 280 24.23 -13.23 1.71
CA GLN A 280 25.15 -14.36 1.62
C GLN A 280 26.23 -14.33 2.71
N GLN A 281 26.78 -13.16 3.04
CA GLN A 281 27.74 -13.03 4.15
C GLN A 281 27.09 -13.38 5.51
N TRP A 282 25.85 -12.97 5.72
CA TRP A 282 25.11 -13.30 6.93
C TRP A 282 24.79 -14.79 7.06
N GLU A 283 24.48 -15.46 5.96
CA GLU A 283 24.28 -16.91 5.93
C GLU A 283 25.57 -17.66 6.28
N LEU A 284 26.70 -17.24 5.74
CA LEU A 284 28.00 -17.85 6.00
C LEU A 284 28.51 -17.59 7.43
N SER A 285 28.15 -16.47 8.02
CA SER A 285 28.63 -16.06 9.33
C SER A 285 27.52 -15.34 10.11
N PRO A 286 26.57 -16.07 10.72
CA PRO A 286 25.43 -15.46 11.44
C PRO A 286 25.84 -14.53 12.59
N SER A 287 27.03 -14.70 13.16
CA SER A 287 27.58 -13.82 14.20
C SER A 287 27.90 -12.40 13.71
N ILE A 288 28.02 -12.21 12.39
CA ILE A 288 28.35 -10.93 11.76
C ILE A 288 27.10 -10.10 11.45
N VAL A 289 25.91 -10.66 11.59
CA VAL A 289 24.63 -9.96 11.28
C VAL A 289 24.52 -8.61 11.98
N ASN A 290 25.11 -8.46 13.16
CA ASN A 290 25.14 -7.22 13.95
C ASN A 290 26.53 -6.56 14.00
N GLN A 291 27.51 -7.05 13.24
CA GLN A 291 28.84 -6.44 13.16
C GLN A 291 28.94 -5.60 11.91
N ALA A 292 29.55 -4.44 12.04
CA ALA A 292 29.87 -3.57 10.90
C ALA A 292 30.84 -4.34 9.95
N GLY A 293 30.31 -4.78 8.82
CA GLY A 293 31.08 -5.33 7.73
C GLY A 293 32.01 -4.28 7.09
N ASN A 294 32.41 -4.45 5.85
CA ASN A 294 33.17 -3.43 5.15
C ASN A 294 32.38 -2.10 5.15
N PRO A 295 32.89 -1.01 5.78
CA PRO A 295 32.16 0.25 5.92
C PRO A 295 31.73 0.85 4.58
N LEU A 296 32.58 0.72 3.55
CA LEU A 296 32.27 1.22 2.20
C LEU A 296 31.08 0.46 1.59
N ALA A 297 31.08 -0.87 1.69
CA ALA A 297 29.97 -1.69 1.19
C ALA A 297 28.66 -1.38 1.92
N THR A 298 28.71 -1.18 3.24
CA THR A 298 27.55 -0.78 4.07
C THR A 298 26.99 0.57 3.61
N VAL A 299 27.83 1.59 3.43
CA VAL A 299 27.39 2.92 2.98
C VAL A 299 26.82 2.86 1.56
N LEU A 300 27.45 2.12 0.66
CA LEU A 300 26.97 1.95 -0.71
C LEU A 300 25.62 1.23 -0.74
N LEU A 301 25.47 0.13 0.02
CA LEU A 301 24.21 -0.60 0.14
C LEU A 301 23.11 0.30 0.70
N ALA A 302 23.38 0.97 1.82
CA ALA A 302 22.43 1.87 2.47
C ALA A 302 21.94 2.99 1.55
N THR A 303 22.89 3.64 0.87
CA THR A 303 22.60 4.74 -0.06
C THR A 303 21.84 4.25 -1.30
N ALA A 304 22.24 3.12 -1.88
CA ALA A 304 21.57 2.51 -3.02
C ALA A 304 20.14 2.07 -2.65
N THR A 305 19.96 1.45 -1.47
CA THR A 305 18.64 1.03 -0.96
C THR A 305 17.71 2.23 -0.75
N ALA A 306 18.17 3.26 -0.04
CA ALA A 306 17.37 4.47 0.21
C ALA A 306 17.00 5.19 -1.09
N SER A 307 17.97 5.32 -2.02
CA SER A 307 17.74 5.95 -3.33
C SER A 307 16.82 5.14 -4.21
N GLY A 308 17.01 3.82 -4.31
CA GLY A 308 16.15 2.91 -5.04
C GLY A 308 14.71 2.96 -4.53
N ALA A 309 14.52 2.93 -3.21
CA ALA A 309 13.22 3.05 -2.57
C ALA A 309 12.51 4.36 -2.92
N LEU A 310 13.16 5.51 -2.74
CA LEU A 310 12.53 6.82 -2.94
C LEU A 310 12.31 7.12 -4.43
N LEU A 311 13.31 6.88 -5.28
CA LEU A 311 13.22 7.19 -6.72
C LEU A 311 12.19 6.30 -7.43
N THR A 312 12.14 5.00 -7.10
CA THR A 312 11.10 4.09 -7.62
C THR A 312 9.71 4.54 -7.17
N THR A 313 9.54 4.90 -5.89
CA THR A 313 8.29 5.43 -5.35
C THR A 313 7.83 6.68 -6.12
N LEU A 314 8.71 7.66 -6.29
CA LEU A 314 8.40 8.91 -7.01
C LEU A 314 8.08 8.65 -8.49
N SER A 315 8.84 7.76 -9.14
CA SER A 315 8.58 7.36 -10.53
C SER A 315 7.20 6.73 -10.67
N MET A 316 6.84 5.80 -9.80
CA MET A 316 5.51 5.14 -9.83
C MET A 316 4.37 6.13 -9.61
N ILE A 317 4.50 7.05 -8.64
CA ILE A 317 3.51 8.12 -8.41
C ILE A 317 3.41 9.01 -9.65
N GLY A 318 4.53 9.45 -10.19
CA GLY A 318 4.56 10.31 -11.37
C GLY A 318 3.96 9.65 -12.61
N PHE A 319 4.26 8.37 -12.84
CA PHE A 319 3.66 7.59 -13.93
C PHE A 319 2.15 7.39 -13.74
N ALA A 320 1.71 7.08 -12.53
CA ALA A 320 0.28 6.93 -12.25
C ALA A 320 -0.49 8.23 -12.58
N VAL A 321 0.04 9.37 -12.14
CA VAL A 321 -0.57 10.69 -12.42
C VAL A 321 -0.49 11.06 -13.90
N LYS A 322 0.60 10.66 -14.60
CA LYS A 322 0.81 10.97 -16.01
C LYS A 322 -0.07 10.12 -16.94
N SER A 323 -0.20 8.82 -16.63
CA SER A 323 -0.77 7.84 -17.57
C SER A 323 -2.24 7.48 -17.27
N ILE A 324 -2.69 7.65 -16.02
CA ILE A 324 -4.04 7.25 -15.63
C ILE A 324 -4.97 8.46 -15.67
N ASN A 325 -5.48 8.80 -16.83
CA ASN A 325 -6.47 9.88 -17.00
C ASN A 325 -7.88 9.42 -16.59
N ARG A 326 -8.22 8.16 -16.91
CA ARG A 326 -9.48 7.53 -16.51
C ARG A 326 -9.18 6.20 -15.84
N VAL A 327 -9.74 5.98 -14.67
CA VAL A 327 -9.56 4.72 -13.92
C VAL A 327 -10.62 3.72 -14.35
N PRO A 328 -10.25 2.58 -14.98
CA PRO A 328 -11.19 1.53 -15.35
C PRO A 328 -11.97 1.01 -14.13
N THR A 329 -13.20 0.54 -14.36
CA THR A 329 -14.08 0.05 -13.30
C THR A 329 -13.45 -1.09 -12.50
N ALA A 330 -12.73 -2.01 -13.17
CA ALA A 330 -12.00 -3.09 -12.53
C ALA A 330 -10.93 -2.59 -11.55
N ILE A 331 -10.18 -1.55 -11.93
CA ILE A 331 -9.15 -0.95 -11.05
C ILE A 331 -9.80 -0.19 -9.90
N ARG A 332 -10.93 0.48 -10.10
CA ARG A 332 -11.70 1.11 -9.01
C ARG A 332 -12.19 0.06 -8.02
N TYR A 333 -12.69 -1.05 -8.51
CA TYR A 333 -13.10 -2.17 -7.68
C TYR A 333 -11.94 -2.76 -6.89
N LEU A 334 -10.80 -3.02 -7.55
CA LEU A 334 -9.57 -3.47 -6.90
C LEU A 334 -9.10 -2.48 -5.81
N ALA A 335 -9.11 -1.19 -6.10
CA ALA A 335 -8.75 -0.16 -5.12
C ALA A 335 -9.70 -0.15 -3.91
N ALA A 336 -10.99 -0.43 -4.10
CA ALA A 336 -11.94 -0.57 -3.01
C ALA A 336 -11.70 -1.84 -2.18
N ALA A 337 -11.36 -2.97 -2.80
CA ALA A 337 -11.08 -4.23 -2.14
C ALA A 337 -9.66 -4.31 -1.56
N SER A 338 -8.73 -3.46 -2.00
CA SER A 338 -7.29 -3.56 -1.73
C SER A 338 -6.95 -3.68 -0.24
N PHE A 339 -7.64 -2.94 0.61
CA PHE A 339 -7.39 -2.98 2.04
C PHE A 339 -7.82 -4.30 2.68
N TRP A 340 -8.90 -4.93 2.21
CA TRP A 340 -9.30 -6.27 2.64
C TRP A 340 -8.32 -7.33 2.15
N ILE A 341 -7.92 -7.26 0.88
CA ILE A 341 -6.90 -8.15 0.31
C ILE A 341 -5.64 -8.10 1.17
N TYR A 342 -5.17 -6.89 1.53
CA TYR A 342 -4.04 -6.71 2.42
C TYR A 342 -4.21 -7.40 3.78
N ILE A 343 -5.40 -7.41 4.36
CA ILE A 343 -5.64 -8.04 5.68
C ILE A 343 -5.57 -9.57 5.58
N VAL A 344 -6.19 -10.17 4.54
CA VAL A 344 -6.49 -11.61 4.54
C VAL A 344 -5.58 -12.48 3.66
N HIS A 345 -4.70 -11.90 2.85
CA HIS A 345 -3.93 -12.66 1.85
C HIS A 345 -2.94 -13.68 2.44
N HIS A 346 -2.37 -13.44 3.62
CA HIS A 346 -1.35 -14.31 4.22
C HIS A 346 -1.80 -15.77 4.39
N PRO A 347 -2.90 -16.08 5.12
CA PRO A 347 -3.33 -17.46 5.29
C PRO A 347 -3.71 -18.11 3.95
N MET A 348 -4.26 -17.34 3.01
CA MET A 348 -4.63 -17.84 1.68
C MET A 348 -3.39 -18.23 0.86
N ILE A 349 -2.33 -17.42 0.93
CA ILE A 349 -1.05 -17.74 0.28
C ILE A 349 -0.44 -18.99 0.91
N GLY A 350 -0.34 -19.03 2.25
CA GLY A 350 0.31 -20.13 2.96
C GLY A 350 -0.33 -21.49 2.66
N LEU A 351 -1.66 -21.57 2.69
CA LEU A 351 -2.38 -22.81 2.36
C LEU A 351 -2.18 -23.22 0.91
N THR A 352 -2.32 -22.29 -0.04
CA THR A 352 -2.10 -22.61 -1.46
C THR A 352 -0.66 -23.08 -1.74
N GLN A 353 0.32 -22.48 -1.06
CA GLN A 353 1.73 -22.90 -1.21
C GLN A 353 1.99 -24.29 -0.65
N LEU A 354 1.35 -24.64 0.48
CA LEU A 354 1.41 -26.01 1.03
C LEU A 354 0.84 -27.02 0.04
N ASP A 355 -0.38 -26.78 -0.47
CA ASP A 355 -1.02 -27.65 -1.44
C ASP A 355 -0.17 -27.83 -2.70
N LEU A 356 0.42 -26.75 -3.21
CA LEU A 356 1.29 -26.78 -4.39
C LEU A 356 2.58 -27.58 -4.13
N LYS A 357 3.14 -27.49 -2.93
CA LYS A 357 4.34 -28.27 -2.57
C LYS A 357 4.05 -29.75 -2.46
N LEU A 358 2.95 -30.13 -1.80
CA LEU A 358 2.60 -31.52 -1.53
C LEU A 358 2.03 -32.24 -2.77
N LEU A 359 1.11 -31.58 -3.48
CA LEU A 359 0.40 -32.21 -4.61
C LEU A 359 1.15 -32.09 -5.93
N PHE A 360 1.96 -31.06 -6.08
CA PHE A 360 2.65 -30.73 -7.32
C PHE A 360 4.15 -30.42 -7.09
N PRO A 361 4.94 -31.32 -6.50
CA PRO A 361 6.33 -31.05 -6.14
C PRO A 361 7.20 -30.68 -7.34
N ASN A 362 6.94 -31.26 -8.51
CA ASN A 362 7.77 -31.17 -9.71
C ASN A 362 7.44 -29.97 -10.62
N ILE A 363 6.43 -29.15 -10.29
CA ILE A 363 6.09 -27.96 -11.06
C ILE A 363 7.14 -26.85 -10.82
N SER A 364 7.43 -26.07 -11.85
CA SER A 364 8.41 -25.00 -11.76
C SER A 364 8.03 -23.95 -10.70
N PRO A 365 9.01 -23.39 -9.94
CA PRO A 365 8.75 -22.35 -8.95
C PRO A 365 8.00 -21.13 -9.49
N LEU A 366 8.28 -20.72 -10.74
CA LEU A 366 7.57 -19.60 -11.38
C LEU A 366 6.08 -19.87 -11.55
N LEU A 367 5.71 -21.08 -11.94
CA LEU A 367 4.30 -21.47 -12.07
C LEU A 367 3.64 -21.55 -10.69
N LYS A 368 4.33 -22.09 -9.67
CA LYS A 368 3.84 -22.11 -8.28
C LYS A 368 3.58 -20.69 -7.74
N VAL A 369 4.48 -19.74 -7.97
CA VAL A 369 4.27 -18.31 -7.62
C VAL A 369 3.04 -17.75 -8.33
N THR A 370 2.90 -17.99 -9.63
CA THR A 370 1.77 -17.50 -10.42
C THR A 370 0.44 -18.06 -9.90
N VAL A 371 0.39 -19.36 -9.62
CA VAL A 371 -0.82 -20.00 -9.10
C VAL A 371 -1.14 -19.51 -7.69
N SER A 372 -0.16 -19.45 -6.78
CA SER A 372 -0.40 -18.97 -5.40
C SER A 372 -0.82 -17.50 -5.36
N PHE A 373 -0.21 -16.66 -6.19
CA PHE A 373 -0.61 -15.26 -6.35
C PHE A 373 -2.05 -15.13 -6.86
N THR A 374 -2.38 -15.85 -7.93
CA THR A 374 -3.71 -15.77 -8.54
C THR A 374 -4.79 -16.31 -7.61
N ALA A 375 -4.52 -17.45 -6.96
CA ALA A 375 -5.43 -18.07 -5.99
C ALA A 375 -5.67 -17.13 -4.79
N ALA A 376 -4.60 -16.58 -4.21
CA ALA A 376 -4.72 -15.66 -3.08
C ALA A 376 -5.50 -14.39 -3.44
N CYS A 377 -5.26 -13.81 -4.61
CA CYS A 377 -6.03 -12.66 -5.10
C CYS A 377 -7.51 -13.02 -5.29
N SER A 378 -7.80 -14.15 -5.94
CA SER A 378 -9.17 -14.60 -6.22
C SER A 378 -9.93 -14.91 -4.93
N LEU A 379 -9.33 -15.66 -4.01
CA LEU A 379 -9.93 -15.99 -2.71
C LEU A 379 -10.14 -14.75 -1.85
N SER A 380 -9.19 -13.80 -1.87
CA SER A 380 -9.34 -12.52 -1.16
C SER A 380 -10.47 -11.69 -1.75
N LEU A 381 -10.64 -11.63 -3.07
CA LEU A 381 -11.74 -10.93 -3.73
C LEU A 381 -13.07 -11.63 -3.49
N LEU A 382 -13.11 -12.96 -3.55
CA LEU A 382 -14.32 -13.73 -3.23
C LEU A 382 -14.76 -13.49 -1.79
N SER A 383 -13.82 -13.53 -0.83
CA SER A 383 -14.11 -13.24 0.58
C SER A 383 -14.54 -11.78 0.78
N TYR A 384 -14.00 -10.83 -0.01
CA TYR A 384 -14.46 -9.44 0.01
C TYR A 384 -15.91 -9.31 -0.43
N GLU A 385 -16.31 -9.96 -1.52
CA GLU A 385 -17.69 -9.97 -1.99
C GLU A 385 -18.64 -10.58 -0.97
N SER A 386 -18.27 -11.73 -0.40
CA SER A 386 -19.12 -12.52 0.48
C SER A 386 -19.26 -11.92 1.88
N PHE A 387 -18.17 -11.42 2.47
CA PHE A 387 -18.14 -11.05 3.89
C PHE A 387 -18.01 -9.55 4.15
N VAL A 388 -17.57 -8.74 3.17
CA VAL A 388 -17.28 -7.32 3.42
C VAL A 388 -18.18 -6.40 2.61
N ARG A 389 -18.25 -6.63 1.30
CA ARG A 389 -19.06 -5.79 0.44
C ARG A 389 -20.53 -5.86 0.81
N LYS A 390 -21.15 -4.72 1.08
CA LYS A 390 -22.58 -4.57 1.44
C LYS A 390 -22.99 -5.22 2.77
N THR A 391 -22.07 -5.68 3.61
CA THR A 391 -22.36 -6.35 4.89
C THR A 391 -22.18 -5.43 6.10
N ALA A 392 -22.67 -5.89 7.27
CA ALA A 392 -22.44 -5.23 8.54
C ALA A 392 -20.95 -5.21 8.92
N LEU A 393 -20.21 -6.30 8.64
CA LEU A 393 -18.77 -6.40 8.85
C LEU A 393 -18.03 -5.32 8.05
N GLY A 394 -18.35 -5.15 6.78
CA GLY A 394 -17.73 -4.11 5.97
C GLY A 394 -17.97 -2.70 6.52
N ARG A 395 -19.18 -2.43 7.01
CA ARG A 395 -19.49 -1.14 7.66
C ARG A 395 -18.71 -0.95 8.96
N LEU A 396 -18.57 -2.00 9.77
CA LEU A 396 -17.78 -1.98 11.00
C LEU A 396 -16.31 -1.67 10.71
N LEU A 397 -15.73 -2.36 9.75
CA LEU A 397 -14.33 -2.20 9.33
C LEU A 397 -14.07 -0.88 8.57
N GLY A 398 -15.12 -0.05 8.35
CA GLY A 398 -15.00 1.25 7.70
C GLY A 398 -14.92 1.19 6.17
N PHE A 399 -15.27 0.05 5.56
CA PHE A 399 -15.45 -0.04 4.13
C PHE A 399 -16.77 0.62 3.74
N GLN A 400 -16.69 1.68 2.94
CA GLN A 400 -17.87 2.34 2.39
C GLN A 400 -17.94 1.99 0.91
N TRP A 401 -19.00 1.29 0.54
CA TRP A 401 -19.32 0.99 -0.83
C TRP A 401 -20.30 2.04 -1.35
N ASN A 402 -19.77 3.04 -2.04
CA ASN A 402 -20.53 3.85 -2.98
C ASN A 402 -19.88 3.65 -4.36
N LEU A 403 -20.31 2.62 -5.09
CA LEU A 403 -20.24 2.73 -6.55
C LEU A 403 -21.22 3.86 -6.89
N PRO A 404 -20.85 4.81 -7.75
CA PRO A 404 -21.87 5.60 -8.44
C PRO A 404 -22.82 4.58 -9.06
N ALA A 405 -24.12 4.76 -8.81
CA ALA A 405 -25.14 4.03 -9.56
C ALA A 405 -24.71 4.12 -11.01
N ALA A 406 -24.60 2.98 -11.66
CA ALA A 406 -24.27 2.95 -13.07
C ALA A 406 -25.27 3.86 -13.76
N SER A 407 -24.77 4.89 -14.44
CA SER A 407 -25.54 5.78 -15.31
C SER A 407 -26.04 5.01 -16.57
N LEU A 408 -26.71 3.89 -16.34
CA LEU A 408 -27.39 3.10 -17.37
C LEU A 408 -28.90 3.36 -17.40
N GLY A 409 -29.38 4.28 -16.53
CA GLY A 409 -30.78 4.68 -16.46
C GLY A 409 -31.05 6.14 -16.79
N ASP A 410 -30.06 7.04 -16.61
CA ASP A 410 -30.35 8.48 -16.63
C ASP A 410 -30.37 9.08 -18.04
N SER A 411 -29.65 8.51 -19.01
CA SER A 411 -29.76 8.98 -20.42
C SER A 411 -31.10 8.62 -21.09
N ALA A 412 -31.77 7.55 -20.63
CA ALA A 412 -33.09 7.19 -21.12
C ALA A 412 -34.20 8.01 -20.46
N SER A 413 -34.06 8.36 -19.17
CA SER A 413 -35.05 9.18 -18.47
C SER A 413 -34.97 10.67 -18.82
N GLU A 414 -33.79 11.22 -19.05
CA GLU A 414 -33.62 12.59 -19.54
C GLU A 414 -34.13 12.76 -20.96
N HIS A 415 -33.93 11.75 -21.83
CA HIS A 415 -34.45 11.79 -23.19
C HIS A 415 -35.99 11.69 -23.24
N VAL A 416 -36.59 10.91 -22.32
CA VAL A 416 -38.06 10.80 -22.19
C VAL A 416 -38.64 12.06 -21.53
N GLN A 417 -37.95 12.74 -20.62
CA GLN A 417 -38.40 14.01 -20.05
C GLN A 417 -38.27 15.16 -21.02
N SER A 418 -37.21 15.22 -21.84
CA SER A 418 -37.08 16.24 -22.88
C SER A 418 -38.13 16.10 -23.98
N ILE A 419 -38.52 14.89 -24.35
CA ILE A 419 -39.62 14.65 -25.29
C ILE A 419 -40.96 15.05 -24.69
N LYS A 420 -41.22 14.76 -23.43
CA LYS A 420 -42.48 15.19 -22.75
C LYS A 420 -42.58 16.69 -22.52
N MET A 421 -41.46 17.42 -22.35
CA MET A 421 -41.45 18.88 -22.26
C MET A 421 -41.65 19.55 -23.64
N ALA A 422 -41.17 18.94 -24.71
CA ALA A 422 -41.39 19.45 -26.06
C ALA A 422 -42.86 19.32 -26.51
N ASP A 423 -43.60 18.30 -26.04
CA ASP A 423 -45.01 18.06 -26.32
C ASP A 423 -45.97 18.95 -25.47
N GLN A 424 -45.47 19.62 -24.45
CA GLN A 424 -46.25 20.51 -23.56
C GLN A 424 -46.12 22.00 -23.87
N MET A 425 -45.40 22.41 -24.90
CA MET A 425 -45.40 23.81 -25.33
C MET A 425 -46.71 24.15 -26.09
N PRO A 426 -47.53 25.10 -25.61
CA PRO A 426 -48.73 25.49 -26.31
C PRO A 426 -48.35 26.15 -27.62
N HIS A 427 -48.96 25.68 -28.73
CA HIS A 427 -48.89 26.36 -30.01
C HIS A 427 -49.34 27.82 -29.87
N ALA A 428 -48.41 28.74 -30.07
CA ALA A 428 -48.73 30.18 -30.16
C ALA A 428 -49.61 30.38 -31.41
N SER A 429 -50.89 30.69 -31.16
CA SER A 429 -51.85 31.09 -32.19
C SER A 429 -51.39 32.43 -32.77
N SER A 430 -51.14 32.43 -34.05
CA SER A 430 -50.99 33.66 -34.89
C SER A 430 -52.34 34.35 -35.01
N SER A 431 -52.49 35.55 -34.44
CA SER A 431 -53.58 36.47 -34.79
C SER A 431 -53.13 37.45 -35.87
N PRO A 432 -54.01 37.82 -36.84
CA PRO A 432 -53.64 38.66 -37.96
C PRO A 432 -53.61 40.14 -37.60
N THR A 433 -52.65 40.82 -38.11
CA THR A 433 -52.43 42.28 -38.00
C THR A 433 -53.50 43.02 -38.87
N GLU A 434 -54.32 43.81 -38.19
CA GLU A 434 -55.17 44.78 -38.86
C GLU A 434 -54.37 46.07 -39.11
N THR A 435 -54.30 46.45 -40.39
CA THR A 435 -53.83 47.73 -40.89
C THR A 435 -54.83 48.82 -40.57
N ARG A 436 -54.47 49.90 -39.95
CA ARG A 436 -55.18 51.17 -39.98
C ARG A 436 -54.27 52.34 -40.39
N ARG A 437 -54.66 52.93 -41.52
CA ARG A 437 -54.16 54.18 -42.12
C ARG A 437 -54.71 55.43 -41.38
N ALA A 438 -54.03 56.54 -41.66
CA ALA A 438 -54.39 57.93 -41.59
C ALA A 438 -54.04 58.66 -40.29
N ALA A 439 -53.50 59.82 -40.26
CA ALA A 439 -53.35 60.95 -41.18
C ALA A 439 -52.08 61.70 -40.77
#